data_c2aca719e6b09527d127244f4f0324af
#
_entry.id   c2aca719e6b09527d127244f4f0324af
#
_cell.length_a   1.000
_cell.length_b   1.000
_cell.length_c   1.000
_cell.angle_alpha   90.00
_cell.angle_beta   90.00
_cell.angle_gamma   90.00
#
_symmetry.space_group_name_H-M   'P 1'
#
loop_
_entity.id
_entity.type
_entity.pdbx_description
1 polymer ?
#
loop_
_entity_poly.entity_id
_entity_poly.type
_entity_poly.pdbx_seq_one_letter_code
_entity_poly.pdbx_strand_id
1 'polypeptide(L)'
;GFLNGREAALHMTKRQRGTIIFTGATASVRGGAGFAAFSSAKQGLRAVAQSMARELGPQNIHVAHVIIDAAVDTQWIRDNFPDYEQRKKVDGIVNPSDLAANYVTLYEQPRNAWTFELDIRPWEEKW
;
A
#
# COMPACT_ATOMS: atom_id res chain seq x y z
N GLY A 1 -6.73 10.23 -2.28
CA GLY A 1 -5.38 9.85 -2.72
C GLY A 1 -4.71 10.96 -3.51
N PHE A 2 -5.24 11.33 -4.69
CA PHE A 2 -4.63 12.34 -5.55
C PHE A 2 -4.37 13.68 -4.85
N LEU A 3 -5.38 14.26 -4.18
CA LEU A 3 -5.23 15.54 -3.51
C LEU A 3 -4.12 15.52 -2.45
N ASN A 4 -4.08 14.50 -1.61
CA ASN A 4 -3.04 14.37 -0.58
C ASN A 4 -1.65 14.18 -1.19
N GLY A 5 -1.55 13.35 -2.23
CA GLY A 5 -0.30 13.15 -2.98
C GLY A 5 0.21 14.44 -3.61
N ARG A 6 -0.69 15.20 -4.24
CA ARG A 6 -0.37 16.51 -4.84
C ARG A 6 0.17 17.49 -3.79
N GLU A 7 -0.52 17.65 -2.66
CA GLU A 7 -0.06 18.56 -1.61
C GLU A 7 1.30 18.15 -1.04
N ALA A 8 1.50 16.86 -0.79
CA ALA A 8 2.80 16.34 -0.36
C ALA A 8 3.89 16.64 -1.41
N ALA A 9 3.61 16.40 -2.69
CA ALA A 9 4.54 16.69 -3.79
C ALA A 9 4.94 18.16 -3.86
N LEU A 10 3.99 19.10 -3.73
CA LEU A 10 4.26 20.54 -3.75
C LEU A 10 5.26 20.98 -2.67
N HIS A 11 5.24 20.33 -1.50
CA HIS A 11 6.21 20.59 -0.44
C HIS A 11 7.55 19.88 -0.65
N MET A 12 7.50 18.63 -1.15
CA MET A 12 8.69 17.80 -1.33
C MET A 12 9.56 18.25 -2.51
N THR A 13 8.95 18.69 -3.62
CA THR A 13 9.68 19.18 -4.80
C THR A 13 10.52 20.40 -4.49
N LYS A 14 10.05 21.32 -3.64
CA LYS A 14 10.81 22.50 -3.21
C LYS A 14 12.13 22.15 -2.53
N ARG A 15 12.18 21.04 -1.78
CA ARG A 15 13.38 20.57 -1.07
C ARG A 15 14.09 19.42 -1.77
N GLN A 16 13.57 18.97 -2.93
CA GLN A 16 14.08 17.84 -3.72
C GLN A 16 14.36 16.58 -2.89
N ARG A 17 13.46 16.28 -1.95
CA ARG A 17 13.55 15.12 -1.07
C ARG A 17 12.20 14.76 -0.48
N GLY A 18 11.84 13.48 -0.52
CA GLY A 18 10.64 12.96 0.13
C GLY A 18 10.30 11.54 -0.29
N THR A 19 9.38 10.94 0.46
CA THR A 19 8.80 9.63 0.15
C THR A 19 7.30 9.74 0.29
N ILE A 20 6.57 9.28 -0.72
CA ILE A 20 5.11 9.18 -0.73
C ILE A 20 4.76 7.72 -0.90
N ILE A 21 4.06 7.13 0.06
CA ILE A 21 3.61 5.73 -0.01
C ILE A 21 2.09 5.71 -0.05
N PHE A 22 1.54 5.18 -1.14
CA PHE A 22 0.11 4.96 -1.28
C PHE A 22 -0.24 3.55 -0.82
N THR A 23 -1.14 3.46 0.16
CA THR A 23 -1.65 2.17 0.65
C THR A 23 -2.78 1.67 -0.23
N GLY A 24 -2.50 0.60 -0.96
CA GLY A 24 -3.45 -0.15 -1.76
C GLY A 24 -4.13 -1.28 -1.00
N ALA A 25 -4.74 -2.17 -1.74
CA ALA A 25 -5.42 -3.36 -1.25
C ALA A 25 -5.49 -4.39 -2.39
N THR A 26 -6.00 -5.61 -2.14
CA THR A 26 -6.41 -6.57 -3.16
C THR A 26 -7.16 -5.89 -4.31
N ALA A 27 -8.06 -4.97 -3.97
CA ALA A 27 -8.87 -4.20 -4.90
C ALA A 27 -8.06 -3.26 -5.83
N SER A 28 -6.77 -3.04 -5.56
CA SER A 28 -5.88 -2.28 -6.46
C SER A 28 -5.50 -3.05 -7.73
N VAL A 29 -5.65 -4.37 -7.73
CA VAL A 29 -5.20 -5.27 -8.81
C VAL A 29 -6.31 -6.15 -9.35
N ARG A 30 -7.38 -6.40 -8.58
CA ARG A 30 -8.53 -7.20 -9.03
C ARG A 30 -9.84 -6.66 -8.47
N GLY A 31 -10.91 -6.76 -9.27
CA GLY A 31 -12.27 -6.48 -8.82
C GLY A 31 -12.90 -7.69 -8.14
N GLY A 32 -13.89 -7.44 -7.29
CA GLY A 32 -14.72 -8.47 -6.67
C GLY A 32 -16.19 -8.13 -6.76
N ALA A 33 -17.07 -9.14 -6.74
CA ALA A 33 -18.51 -8.92 -6.70
C ALA A 33 -18.89 -8.12 -5.45
N GLY A 34 -19.70 -7.07 -5.62
CA GLY A 34 -20.10 -6.16 -4.53
C GLY A 34 -19.08 -5.06 -4.19
N PHE A 35 -17.87 -5.07 -4.79
CA PHE A 35 -16.79 -4.12 -4.48
C PHE A 35 -16.49 -3.12 -5.60
N ALA A 36 -17.41 -2.89 -6.54
CA ALA A 36 -17.14 -2.05 -7.71
C ALA A 36 -16.61 -0.65 -7.36
N ALA A 37 -17.24 0.05 -6.43
CA ALA A 37 -16.80 1.38 -5.98
C ALA A 37 -15.42 1.35 -5.30
N PHE A 38 -15.20 0.37 -4.42
CA PHE A 38 -13.91 0.21 -3.73
C PHE A 38 -12.78 -0.16 -4.70
N SER A 39 -13.04 -1.10 -5.62
CA SER A 39 -12.05 -1.52 -6.61
C SER A 39 -11.70 -0.40 -7.58
N SER A 40 -12.68 0.36 -8.07
CA SER A 40 -12.41 1.50 -8.95
C SER A 40 -11.57 2.57 -8.24
N ALA A 41 -11.86 2.86 -6.97
CA ALA A 41 -11.09 3.81 -6.17
C ALA A 41 -9.65 3.34 -5.93
N LYS A 42 -9.43 2.05 -5.63
CA LYS A 42 -8.08 1.50 -5.35
C LYS A 42 -7.26 1.32 -6.62
N GLN A 43 -7.86 0.92 -7.74
CA GLN A 43 -7.19 0.88 -9.04
C GLN A 43 -6.84 2.30 -9.53
N GLY A 44 -7.75 3.26 -9.36
CA GLY A 44 -7.46 4.67 -9.63
C GLY A 44 -6.32 5.21 -8.76
N LEU A 45 -6.25 4.83 -7.48
CA LEU A 45 -5.15 5.19 -6.60
C LEU A 45 -3.81 4.62 -7.10
N ARG A 46 -3.81 3.36 -7.58
CA ARG A 46 -2.61 2.74 -8.18
C ARG A 46 -2.15 3.49 -9.42
N ALA A 47 -3.07 3.90 -10.30
CA ALA A 47 -2.77 4.70 -11.48
C ALA A 47 -2.17 6.08 -11.11
N VAL A 48 -2.71 6.74 -10.09
CA VAL A 48 -2.16 7.98 -9.53
C VAL A 48 -0.72 7.77 -9.04
N ALA A 49 -0.48 6.70 -8.26
CA ALA A 49 0.86 6.38 -7.77
C ALA A 49 1.86 6.15 -8.91
N GLN A 50 1.44 5.44 -9.97
CA GLN A 50 2.28 5.19 -11.15
C GLN A 50 2.68 6.48 -11.89
N SER A 51 1.73 7.39 -12.09
CA SER A 51 2.00 8.68 -12.73
C SER A 51 2.93 9.53 -11.88
N MET A 52 2.63 9.66 -10.59
CA MET A 52 3.44 10.44 -9.67
C MET A 52 4.86 9.88 -9.51
N ALA A 53 5.05 8.56 -9.51
CA ALA A 53 6.38 7.95 -9.45
C ALA A 53 7.25 8.38 -10.65
N ARG A 54 6.67 8.41 -11.86
CA ARG A 54 7.37 8.84 -13.06
C ARG A 54 7.68 10.33 -13.08
N GLU A 55 6.76 11.16 -12.61
CA GLU A 55 6.90 12.62 -12.59
C GLU A 55 7.88 13.09 -11.50
N LEU A 56 7.84 12.47 -10.32
CA LEU A 56 8.55 12.93 -9.13
C LEU A 56 9.91 12.24 -8.92
N GLY A 57 10.10 11.06 -9.48
CA GLY A 57 11.37 10.33 -9.39
C GLY A 57 12.59 11.14 -9.87
N PRO A 58 12.53 11.83 -11.03
CA PRO A 58 13.59 12.72 -11.47
C PRO A 58 13.89 13.85 -10.48
N GLN A 59 12.90 14.26 -9.68
CA GLN A 59 13.01 15.31 -8.66
C GLN A 59 13.43 14.78 -7.28
N ASN A 60 13.97 13.55 -7.25
CA ASN A 60 14.45 12.88 -6.02
C ASN A 60 13.36 12.65 -4.97
N ILE A 61 12.14 12.32 -5.41
CA ILE A 61 11.03 11.95 -4.55
C ILE A 61 10.65 10.51 -4.84
N HIS A 62 10.75 9.64 -3.83
CA HIS A 62 10.35 8.25 -3.92
C HIS A 62 8.83 8.14 -3.82
N VAL A 63 8.17 7.57 -4.81
CA VAL A 63 6.73 7.25 -4.75
C VAL A 63 6.55 5.75 -4.87
N ALA A 64 5.94 5.16 -3.86
CA ALA A 64 5.65 3.73 -3.81
C ALA A 64 4.15 3.44 -3.62
N HIS A 65 3.73 2.27 -4.06
CA HIS A 65 2.38 1.72 -3.87
C HIS A 65 2.50 0.37 -3.14
N VAL A 66 1.85 0.24 -1.98
CA VAL A 66 1.84 -0.99 -1.20
C VAL A 66 0.48 -1.66 -1.34
N ILE A 67 0.45 -2.86 -1.91
CA ILE A 67 -0.74 -3.70 -1.97
C ILE A 67 -0.78 -4.53 -0.70
N ILE A 68 -1.82 -4.32 0.12
CA ILE A 68 -2.10 -5.16 1.29
C ILE A 68 -3.22 -6.13 0.90
N ASP A 69 -2.83 -7.34 0.48
CA ASP A 69 -3.76 -8.42 0.12
C ASP A 69 -3.97 -9.33 1.34
N ALA A 70 -4.58 -8.77 2.39
CA ALA A 70 -4.69 -9.42 3.68
C ALA A 70 -5.74 -8.80 4.59
N ALA A 71 -6.21 -9.58 5.57
CA ALA A 71 -6.79 -9.06 6.80
C ALA A 71 -5.67 -8.63 7.74
N VAL A 72 -5.71 -7.36 8.20
CA VAL A 72 -4.76 -6.80 9.17
C VAL A 72 -5.35 -6.89 10.56
N ASP A 73 -4.56 -7.32 11.55
CA ASP A 73 -4.99 -7.51 12.94
C ASP A 73 -5.37 -6.18 13.61
N THR A 74 -6.60 -5.76 13.34
CA THR A 74 -7.27 -4.59 13.94
C THR A 74 -8.44 -5.05 14.79
N GLN A 75 -8.92 -4.18 15.70
CA GLN A 75 -10.11 -4.51 16.50
C GLN A 75 -11.31 -4.87 15.62
N TRP A 76 -11.51 -4.14 14.52
CA TRP A 76 -12.61 -4.43 13.60
C TRP A 76 -12.51 -5.83 12.98
N ILE A 77 -11.31 -6.27 12.58
CA ILE A 77 -11.08 -7.62 12.04
C ILE A 77 -11.34 -8.68 13.12
N ARG A 78 -10.88 -8.45 14.35
CA ARG A 78 -11.15 -9.39 15.48
C ARG A 78 -12.63 -9.58 15.74
N ASP A 79 -13.41 -8.51 15.65
CA ASP A 79 -14.83 -8.53 15.96
C ASP A 79 -15.71 -9.05 14.80
N ASN A 80 -15.24 -8.92 13.55
CA ASN A 80 -16.10 -9.15 12.37
C ASN A 80 -15.59 -10.25 11.42
N PHE A 81 -14.41 -10.80 11.63
CA PHE A 81 -13.86 -11.82 10.73
C PHE A 81 -14.13 -13.22 11.30
N PRO A 82 -15.01 -14.04 10.66
CA PRO A 82 -15.53 -15.28 11.26
C PRO A 82 -14.44 -16.29 11.67
N ASP A 83 -13.37 -16.38 10.89
CA ASP A 83 -12.29 -17.37 11.08
C ASP A 83 -11.03 -16.75 11.70
N TYR A 84 -11.16 -15.58 12.37
CA TYR A 84 -10.01 -14.84 12.88
C TYR A 84 -9.06 -15.71 13.73
N GLU A 85 -9.58 -16.43 14.74
CA GLU A 85 -8.77 -17.23 15.66
C GLU A 85 -8.02 -18.38 14.96
N GLN A 86 -8.66 -19.02 13.97
CA GLN A 86 -8.03 -20.09 13.19
C GLN A 86 -6.92 -19.54 12.31
N ARG A 87 -7.20 -18.48 11.57
CA ARG A 87 -6.23 -17.86 10.68
C ARG A 87 -5.07 -17.23 11.45
N LYS A 88 -5.33 -16.64 12.61
CA LYS A 88 -4.29 -16.08 13.46
C LYS A 88 -3.26 -17.11 13.92
N LYS A 89 -3.71 -18.34 14.22
CA LYS A 89 -2.84 -19.46 14.67
C LYS A 89 -1.87 -19.95 13.59
N VAL A 90 -2.19 -19.71 12.33
CA VAL A 90 -1.38 -20.18 11.17
C VAL A 90 -0.74 -19.02 10.40
N ASP A 91 -0.60 -17.86 11.04
CA ASP A 91 -0.03 -16.65 10.43
C ASP A 91 -0.82 -16.14 9.20
N GLY A 92 -2.12 -16.42 9.15
CA GLY A 92 -3.03 -15.98 8.08
C GLY A 92 -3.60 -14.56 8.29
N ILE A 93 -3.26 -13.89 9.40
CA ILE A 93 -3.64 -12.50 9.73
C ILE A 93 -2.37 -11.67 9.89
N VAL A 94 -2.26 -10.59 9.14
CA VAL A 94 -1.07 -9.74 9.15
C VAL A 94 -0.99 -8.93 10.45
N ASN A 95 0.15 -9.03 11.12
CA ASN A 95 0.44 -8.22 12.29
C ASN A 95 0.78 -6.78 11.87
N PRO A 96 0.17 -5.74 12.48
CA PRO A 96 0.46 -4.35 12.15
C PRO A 96 1.94 -3.95 12.26
N SER A 97 2.69 -4.50 13.22
CA SER A 97 4.13 -4.20 13.38
C SER A 97 4.94 -4.76 12.21
N ASP A 98 4.62 -5.98 11.75
CA ASP A 98 5.33 -6.62 10.64
C ASP A 98 4.99 -5.91 9.32
N LEU A 99 3.73 -5.46 9.19
CA LEU A 99 3.33 -4.62 8.09
C LEU A 99 4.09 -3.28 8.08
N ALA A 100 4.18 -2.62 9.23
CA ALA A 100 4.86 -1.33 9.38
C ALA A 100 6.36 -1.41 9.02
N ALA A 101 7.03 -2.52 9.33
CA ALA A 101 8.43 -2.74 8.98
C ALA A 101 8.68 -2.62 7.46
N ASN A 102 7.72 -3.04 6.62
CA ASN A 102 7.82 -2.90 5.17
C ASN A 102 7.77 -1.43 4.73
N TYR A 103 6.98 -0.59 5.40
CA TYR A 103 6.95 0.86 5.12
C TYR A 103 8.26 1.53 5.48
N VAL A 104 8.87 1.15 6.59
CA VAL A 104 10.22 1.65 6.99
C VAL A 104 11.25 1.23 5.95
N THR A 105 11.24 -0.04 5.53
CA THR A 105 12.13 -0.55 4.48
C THR A 105 12.01 0.27 3.18
N LEU A 106 10.79 0.56 2.72
CA LEU A 106 10.57 1.39 1.53
C LEU A 106 11.13 2.82 1.72
N TYR A 107 10.93 3.40 2.90
CA TYR A 107 11.40 4.75 3.21
C TYR A 107 12.94 4.85 3.19
N GLU A 108 13.63 3.81 3.65
CA GLU A 108 15.09 3.76 3.79
C GLU A 108 15.83 3.38 2.50
N GLN A 109 15.11 2.99 1.43
CA GLN A 109 15.75 2.56 0.18
C GLN A 109 16.59 3.66 -0.46
N PRO A 110 17.80 3.32 -0.96
CA PRO A 110 18.64 4.24 -1.70
C PRO A 110 18.03 4.54 -3.07
N ARG A 111 18.29 5.74 -3.58
CA ARG A 111 17.69 6.24 -4.84
C ARG A 111 17.91 5.34 -6.05
N ASN A 112 19.00 4.61 -6.11
CA ASN A 112 19.33 3.70 -7.21
C ASN A 112 18.60 2.35 -7.15
N ALA A 113 17.81 2.10 -6.08
CA ALA A 113 17.11 0.83 -5.86
C ALA A 113 15.71 1.05 -5.24
N TRP A 114 14.97 2.04 -5.70
CA TRP A 114 13.62 2.30 -5.24
C TRP A 114 12.62 1.26 -5.76
N THR A 115 11.84 0.69 -4.85
CA THR A 115 10.69 -0.14 -5.16
C THR A 115 9.49 0.74 -5.49
N PHE A 116 8.87 0.53 -6.64
CA PHE A 116 7.61 1.20 -6.96
C PHE A 116 6.40 0.50 -6.34
N GLU A 117 6.31 -0.82 -6.48
CA GLU A 117 5.15 -1.58 -6.00
C GLU A 117 5.59 -2.76 -5.15
N LEU A 118 4.98 -2.89 -3.97
CA LEU A 118 5.21 -3.98 -3.02
C LEU A 118 3.87 -4.66 -2.73
N ASP A 119 3.83 -5.99 -2.86
CA ASP A 119 2.67 -6.83 -2.58
C ASP A 119 2.93 -7.60 -1.28
N ILE A 120 2.07 -7.38 -0.29
CA ILE A 120 2.17 -7.99 1.04
C ILE A 120 0.93 -8.84 1.29
N ARG A 121 1.15 -10.12 1.59
CA ARG A 121 0.08 -11.08 1.85
C ARG A 121 0.53 -12.18 2.81
N PRO A 122 -0.38 -12.79 3.57
CA PRO A 122 -0.09 -14.04 4.26
C PRO A 122 0.21 -15.16 3.26
N TRP A 123 0.95 -16.17 3.69
CA TRP A 123 1.33 -17.30 2.85
C TRP A 123 0.14 -18.11 2.30
N GLU A 124 -0.98 -18.10 3.03
CA GLU A 124 -2.20 -18.85 2.66
C GLU A 124 -3.13 -18.09 1.69
N GLU A 125 -2.85 -16.81 1.41
CA GLU A 125 -3.71 -16.02 0.52
C GLU A 125 -3.67 -16.57 -0.91
N LYS A 126 -4.86 -16.77 -1.49
CA LYS A 126 -5.00 -17.34 -2.84
C LYS A 126 -4.96 -16.23 -3.89
N TRP A 127 -4.22 -16.51 -4.92
CA TRP A 127 -4.06 -15.60 -6.07
C TRP A 127 -5.31 -15.58 -6.96
#